data_f45abbe47391b2d65749643f82485e36
#
_entry.id   f45abbe47391b2d65749643f82485e36
#
_cell.length_a   1.000
_cell.length_b   1.000
_cell.length_c   1.000
_cell.angle_alpha   90.00
_cell.angle_beta   90.00
_cell.angle_gamma   90.00
#
_symmetry.space_group_name_H-M   'P 1'
#
loop_
_entity.id
_entity.type
_entity.pdbx_description
1 polymer ?
#
loop_
_entity_poly.entity_id
_entity_poly.type
_entity_poly.pdbx_seq_one_letter_code
_entity_poly.pdbx_strand_id
1 'polypeptide(L)'
;MANHPQPKVWITYAWADDAQGNFAYLVEELRSVGVEATYDKIAIVPGQRIWDQIATRITKDPIDGWAYLITSNSIDSEPCREELAYALDRALNTRGIGFPLIGLLHGVRIADVPPALKVRLCVSLASPNWKEEVKAGLERRPPVVPKAEQTRYVWQLHQCYEGVPSAIAVEVRPRFGEIMYWRFVVPTSTSIVKWGYGPSGGGSLSGNKTMSVEGFSGDINGVPATCFGAGDKLSPGISAYVVFDGALPDFVGFGLASEPYGQPEGQVEIQSFR
;
A
#
# COMPACT_ATOMS: atom_id res chain seq x y z
N MET A 1 -31.57 4.39 4.45
CA MET A 1 -30.36 4.54 3.65
C MET A 1 -30.79 4.89 2.25
N ALA A 2 -30.44 6.06 1.72
CA ALA A 2 -30.79 6.45 0.37
C ALA A 2 -30.08 5.51 -0.60
N ASN A 3 -30.86 4.86 -1.46
CA ASN A 3 -30.34 3.97 -2.51
C ASN A 3 -29.70 4.86 -3.59
N HIS A 4 -28.42 5.23 -3.43
CA HIS A 4 -27.69 5.87 -4.51
C HIS A 4 -27.57 4.87 -5.66
N PRO A 5 -27.88 5.25 -6.89
CA PRO A 5 -27.73 4.36 -8.03
C PRO A 5 -26.27 3.92 -8.11
N GLN A 6 -26.05 2.64 -8.40
CA GLN A 6 -24.70 2.09 -8.57
C GLN A 6 -24.01 2.80 -9.74
N PRO A 7 -22.77 3.31 -9.56
CA PRO A 7 -22.07 3.94 -10.66
C PRO A 7 -21.75 2.92 -11.75
N LYS A 8 -21.93 3.34 -13.01
CA LYS A 8 -21.71 2.52 -14.20
C LYS A 8 -20.42 2.90 -14.89
N VAL A 9 -19.59 1.91 -15.19
CA VAL A 9 -18.32 2.11 -15.87
C VAL A 9 -18.19 1.23 -17.10
N TRP A 10 -17.71 1.78 -18.20
CA TRP A 10 -17.20 1.01 -19.32
C TRP A 10 -15.73 0.73 -19.10
N ILE A 11 -15.30 -0.52 -19.30
CA ILE A 11 -13.89 -0.91 -19.15
C ILE A 11 -13.33 -1.35 -20.49
N THR A 12 -12.31 -0.64 -20.94
CA THR A 12 -11.49 -1.01 -22.10
C THR A 12 -10.33 -1.88 -21.66
N TYR A 13 -10.07 -2.96 -22.36
CA TYR A 13 -8.97 -3.90 -22.10
C TYR A 13 -8.54 -4.59 -23.40
N ALA A 14 -7.33 -5.15 -23.44
CA ALA A 14 -6.93 -6.01 -24.56
C ALA A 14 -7.44 -7.44 -24.35
N TRP A 15 -7.97 -8.07 -25.37
CA TRP A 15 -8.50 -9.43 -25.28
C TRP A 15 -7.45 -10.46 -24.79
N ALA A 16 -6.18 -10.21 -25.09
CA ALA A 16 -5.08 -11.02 -24.60
C ALA A 16 -4.96 -11.02 -23.06
N ASP A 17 -5.46 -10.00 -22.38
CA ASP A 17 -5.43 -9.88 -20.92
C ASP A 17 -6.48 -10.77 -20.23
N ASP A 18 -7.43 -11.32 -20.98
CA ASP A 18 -8.49 -12.19 -20.44
C ASP A 18 -8.24 -13.68 -20.70
N ALA A 19 -7.04 -14.06 -21.14
CA ALA A 19 -6.72 -15.44 -21.50
C ALA A 19 -6.92 -16.47 -20.36
N GLN A 20 -6.89 -16.02 -19.09
CA GLN A 20 -7.07 -16.84 -17.91
C GLN A 20 -8.27 -16.42 -17.04
N GLY A 21 -9.18 -15.60 -17.58
CA GLY A 21 -10.30 -15.05 -16.83
C GLY A 21 -9.93 -13.94 -15.83
N ASN A 22 -8.72 -13.40 -15.93
CA ASN A 22 -8.25 -12.34 -15.02
C ASN A 22 -9.09 -11.06 -15.14
N PHE A 23 -9.52 -10.75 -16.36
CA PHE A 23 -10.37 -9.58 -16.59
C PHE A 23 -11.79 -9.79 -16.04
N ALA A 24 -12.36 -10.97 -16.22
CA ALA A 24 -13.66 -11.32 -15.62
C ALA A 24 -13.62 -11.22 -14.09
N TYR A 25 -12.54 -11.66 -13.46
CA TYR A 25 -12.32 -11.50 -12.03
C TYR A 25 -12.29 -10.02 -11.60
N LEU A 26 -11.58 -9.17 -12.34
CA LEU A 26 -11.53 -7.72 -12.07
C LEU A 26 -12.94 -7.10 -12.10
N VAL A 27 -13.77 -7.50 -13.08
CA VAL A 27 -15.16 -7.04 -13.21
C VAL A 27 -16.00 -7.46 -11.99
N GLU A 28 -15.88 -8.70 -11.54
CA GLU A 28 -16.61 -9.20 -10.36
C GLU A 28 -16.15 -8.49 -9.07
N GLU A 29 -14.87 -8.21 -8.95
CA GLU A 29 -14.33 -7.43 -7.82
C GLU A 29 -14.90 -6.01 -7.76
N LEU A 30 -15.08 -5.34 -8.90
CA LEU A 30 -15.75 -4.04 -8.96
C LEU A 30 -17.24 -4.14 -8.61
N ARG A 31 -17.92 -5.19 -9.09
CA ARG A 31 -19.33 -5.45 -8.75
C ARG A 31 -19.51 -5.69 -7.25
N SER A 32 -18.56 -6.36 -6.61
CA SER A 32 -18.61 -6.64 -5.16
C SER A 32 -18.66 -5.37 -4.29
N VAL A 33 -18.16 -4.24 -4.80
CA VAL A 33 -18.21 -2.94 -4.13
C VAL A 33 -19.33 -2.03 -4.65
N GLY A 34 -20.23 -2.56 -5.49
CA GLY A 34 -21.39 -1.84 -6.01
C GLY A 34 -21.09 -0.93 -7.21
N VAL A 35 -20.13 -1.31 -8.06
CA VAL A 35 -19.86 -0.67 -9.35
C VAL A 35 -20.41 -1.56 -10.45
N GLU A 36 -21.29 -1.04 -11.30
CA GLU A 36 -21.80 -1.75 -12.49
C GLU A 36 -20.77 -1.63 -13.61
N ALA A 37 -19.92 -2.65 -13.75
CA ALA A 37 -18.89 -2.71 -14.78
C ALA A 37 -19.41 -3.41 -16.05
N THR A 38 -19.22 -2.74 -17.19
CA THR A 38 -19.57 -3.24 -18.54
C THR A 38 -18.37 -3.20 -19.46
N TYR A 39 -18.34 -4.05 -20.47
CA TYR A 39 -17.26 -4.16 -21.45
C TYR A 39 -17.77 -4.82 -22.74
N ASP A 40 -16.96 -4.88 -23.79
CA ASP A 40 -17.32 -5.31 -25.12
C ASP A 40 -17.99 -6.68 -25.18
N LYS A 41 -17.39 -7.74 -24.62
CA LYS A 41 -17.91 -9.12 -24.70
C LYS A 41 -19.33 -9.30 -24.16
N ILE A 42 -19.76 -8.49 -23.19
CA ILE A 42 -21.12 -8.59 -22.63
C ILE A 42 -22.08 -7.55 -23.18
N ALA A 43 -21.59 -6.51 -23.85
CA ALA A 43 -22.39 -5.39 -24.31
C ALA A 43 -22.64 -5.40 -25.82
N ILE A 44 -21.85 -6.15 -26.62
CA ILE A 44 -21.94 -6.20 -28.05
C ILE A 44 -22.98 -7.24 -28.50
N VAL A 45 -23.87 -6.84 -29.42
CA VAL A 45 -24.85 -7.71 -30.04
C VAL A 45 -24.25 -8.39 -31.29
N PRO A 46 -24.22 -9.73 -31.34
CA PRO A 46 -23.71 -10.45 -32.52
C PRO A 46 -24.40 -10.06 -33.81
N GLY A 47 -23.65 -10.00 -34.89
CA GLY A 47 -24.18 -9.68 -36.22
C GLY A 47 -24.28 -8.19 -36.58
N GLN A 48 -23.95 -7.31 -35.63
CA GLN A 48 -23.86 -5.87 -35.90
C GLN A 48 -22.39 -5.41 -35.94
N ARG A 49 -22.15 -4.20 -36.50
CA ARG A 49 -20.80 -3.63 -36.58
C ARG A 49 -20.29 -3.33 -35.15
N ILE A 50 -19.17 -3.95 -34.79
CA ILE A 50 -18.59 -3.87 -33.44
C ILE A 50 -18.29 -2.41 -33.07
N TRP A 51 -17.61 -1.69 -33.94
CA TRP A 51 -17.14 -0.32 -33.67
C TRP A 51 -18.27 0.68 -33.48
N ASP A 52 -19.35 0.56 -34.23
CA ASP A 52 -20.51 1.45 -34.08
C ASP A 52 -21.18 1.24 -32.71
N GLN A 53 -21.18 0.00 -32.20
CA GLN A 53 -21.73 -0.31 -30.91
C GLN A 53 -20.81 0.21 -29.77
N ILE A 54 -19.51 -0.05 -29.84
CA ILE A 54 -18.53 0.42 -28.84
C ILE A 54 -18.55 1.94 -28.77
N ALA A 55 -18.45 2.62 -29.93
CA ALA A 55 -18.53 4.08 -30.00
C ALA A 55 -19.80 4.63 -29.34
N THR A 56 -20.95 4.00 -29.60
CA THR A 56 -22.23 4.39 -28.99
C THR A 56 -22.22 4.20 -27.48
N ARG A 57 -21.73 3.04 -27.00
CA ARG A 57 -21.62 2.75 -25.56
C ARG A 57 -20.77 3.78 -24.83
N ILE A 58 -19.61 4.10 -25.38
CA ILE A 58 -18.70 5.05 -24.77
C ILE A 58 -19.21 6.49 -24.85
N THR A 59 -19.80 6.89 -25.99
CA THR A 59 -20.14 8.30 -26.25
C THR A 59 -21.54 8.70 -25.81
N LYS A 60 -22.53 7.80 -25.87
CA LYS A 60 -23.96 8.13 -25.73
C LYS A 60 -24.65 7.44 -24.55
N ASP A 61 -24.21 6.25 -24.16
CA ASP A 61 -24.89 5.50 -23.11
C ASP A 61 -24.75 6.18 -21.74
N PRO A 62 -25.70 5.94 -20.82
CA PRO A 62 -25.69 6.50 -19.49
C PRO A 62 -24.69 5.77 -18.59
N ILE A 63 -23.40 5.90 -18.89
CA ILE A 63 -22.29 5.46 -18.04
C ILE A 63 -21.72 6.66 -17.29
N ASP A 64 -21.29 6.46 -16.06
CA ASP A 64 -20.77 7.51 -15.16
C ASP A 64 -19.30 7.79 -15.38
N GLY A 65 -18.57 6.85 -15.99
CA GLY A 65 -17.17 6.99 -16.31
C GLY A 65 -16.62 5.89 -17.21
N TRP A 66 -15.36 6.01 -17.56
CA TRP A 66 -14.62 5.07 -18.38
C TRP A 66 -13.33 4.68 -17.68
N ALA A 67 -13.00 3.39 -17.73
CA ALA A 67 -11.76 2.84 -17.18
C ALA A 67 -10.95 2.13 -18.26
N TYR A 68 -9.63 2.18 -18.16
CA TYR A 68 -8.72 1.52 -19.07
C TYR A 68 -7.79 0.59 -18.29
N LEU A 69 -7.91 -0.71 -18.52
CA LEU A 69 -6.93 -1.67 -17.99
C LEU A 69 -5.63 -1.54 -18.77
N ILE A 70 -4.66 -0.89 -18.15
CA ILE A 70 -3.37 -0.57 -18.76
C ILE A 70 -2.38 -1.69 -18.47
N THR A 71 -2.06 -2.45 -19.51
CA THR A 71 -1.10 -3.55 -19.55
C THR A 71 -0.15 -3.35 -20.73
N SER A 72 0.89 -4.16 -20.84
CA SER A 72 1.72 -4.19 -22.04
C SER A 72 0.90 -4.50 -23.32
N ASN A 73 -0.08 -5.41 -23.21
CA ASN A 73 -0.92 -5.78 -24.36
C ASN A 73 -1.86 -4.65 -24.77
N SER A 74 -2.47 -3.95 -23.81
CA SER A 74 -3.46 -2.92 -24.11
C SER A 74 -2.83 -1.63 -24.65
N ILE A 75 -1.62 -1.29 -24.23
CA ILE A 75 -0.89 -0.11 -24.72
C ILE A 75 -0.64 -0.21 -26.23
N ASP A 76 -0.32 -1.39 -26.73
CA ASP A 76 -0.01 -1.64 -28.14
C ASP A 76 -1.25 -1.97 -28.97
N SER A 77 -2.40 -2.17 -28.33
CA SER A 77 -3.66 -2.53 -28.99
C SER A 77 -4.28 -1.32 -29.70
N GLU A 78 -4.45 -1.42 -31.03
CA GLU A 78 -5.14 -0.41 -31.84
C GLU A 78 -6.60 -0.23 -31.39
N PRO A 79 -7.40 -1.31 -31.18
CA PRO A 79 -8.74 -1.20 -30.61
C PRO A 79 -8.81 -0.40 -29.30
N CYS A 80 -7.91 -0.69 -28.37
CA CYS A 80 -7.90 0.03 -27.10
C CYS A 80 -7.57 1.52 -27.25
N ARG A 81 -6.72 1.87 -28.20
CA ARG A 81 -6.41 3.28 -28.53
C ARG A 81 -7.59 4.01 -29.15
N GLU A 82 -8.38 3.32 -29.98
CA GLU A 82 -9.59 3.90 -30.56
C GLU A 82 -10.66 4.16 -29.49
N GLU A 83 -10.89 3.20 -28.58
CA GLU A 83 -11.79 3.39 -27.45
C GLU A 83 -11.34 4.54 -26.52
N LEU A 84 -10.04 4.67 -26.29
CA LEU A 84 -9.47 5.81 -25.55
C LEU A 84 -9.80 7.14 -26.24
N ALA A 85 -9.74 7.20 -27.58
CA ALA A 85 -10.07 8.41 -28.30
C ALA A 85 -11.55 8.81 -28.13
N TYR A 86 -12.50 7.85 -28.18
CA TYR A 86 -13.91 8.11 -27.89
C TYR A 86 -14.15 8.59 -26.46
N ALA A 87 -13.48 7.96 -25.49
CA ALA A 87 -13.59 8.35 -24.11
C ALA A 87 -13.02 9.76 -23.84
N LEU A 88 -11.90 10.09 -24.49
CA LEU A 88 -11.31 11.43 -24.44
C LEU A 88 -12.24 12.50 -25.04
N ASP A 89 -12.83 12.24 -26.21
CA ASP A 89 -13.78 13.16 -26.81
C ASP A 89 -14.96 13.44 -25.87
N ARG A 90 -15.56 12.39 -25.29
CA ARG A 90 -16.63 12.56 -24.30
C ARG A 90 -16.19 13.35 -23.07
N ALA A 91 -15.01 13.06 -22.53
CA ALA A 91 -14.49 13.77 -21.37
C ALA A 91 -14.24 15.26 -21.68
N LEU A 92 -13.74 15.59 -22.86
CA LEU A 92 -13.53 16.97 -23.30
C LEU A 92 -14.86 17.71 -23.47
N ASN A 93 -15.85 17.07 -24.07
CA ASN A 93 -17.19 17.64 -24.24
C ASN A 93 -17.89 17.92 -22.90
N THR A 94 -17.55 17.19 -21.85
CA THR A 94 -18.03 17.41 -20.47
C THR A 94 -17.09 18.29 -19.65
N ARG A 95 -16.13 18.97 -20.29
CA ARG A 95 -15.08 19.81 -19.65
C ARG A 95 -14.25 19.06 -18.60
N GLY A 96 -14.08 17.75 -18.75
CA GLY A 96 -13.28 16.91 -17.85
C GLY A 96 -13.85 16.70 -16.43
N ILE A 97 -14.98 17.33 -16.11
CA ILE A 97 -15.59 17.24 -14.76
C ILE A 97 -16.71 16.20 -14.73
N GLY A 98 -17.42 16.05 -15.83
CA GLY A 98 -18.63 15.23 -15.93
C GLY A 98 -18.39 13.74 -16.22
N PHE A 99 -17.21 13.38 -16.74
CA PHE A 99 -16.91 12.02 -17.18
C PHE A 99 -15.47 11.63 -16.81
N PRO A 100 -15.27 10.94 -15.67
CA PRO A 100 -13.95 10.52 -15.24
C PRO A 100 -13.35 9.46 -16.17
N LEU A 101 -12.06 9.61 -16.45
CA LEU A 101 -11.24 8.63 -17.15
C LEU A 101 -10.25 8.05 -16.13
N ILE A 102 -10.33 6.75 -15.89
CA ILE A 102 -9.58 6.05 -14.84
C ILE A 102 -8.60 5.07 -15.50
N GLY A 103 -7.30 5.27 -15.31
CA GLY A 103 -6.30 4.28 -15.68
C GLY A 103 -6.14 3.22 -14.59
N LEU A 104 -6.29 1.93 -14.93
CA LEU A 104 -6.07 0.79 -14.04
C LEU A 104 -4.72 0.16 -14.39
N LEU A 105 -3.71 0.33 -13.55
CA LEU A 105 -2.34 -0.14 -13.81
C LEU A 105 -2.17 -1.59 -13.39
N HIS A 106 -1.75 -2.44 -14.33
CA HIS A 106 -1.40 -3.83 -14.08
C HIS A 106 -0.08 -4.19 -14.76
N GLY A 107 0.98 -4.38 -13.95
CA GLY A 107 2.29 -4.82 -14.46
C GLY A 107 3.04 -3.78 -15.31
N VAL A 108 2.62 -2.51 -15.35
CA VAL A 108 3.23 -1.44 -16.13
C VAL A 108 3.70 -0.29 -15.24
N ARG A 109 4.73 0.43 -15.70
CA ARG A 109 5.22 1.64 -15.02
C ARG A 109 4.41 2.84 -15.47
N ILE A 110 4.30 3.85 -14.62
CA ILE A 110 3.61 5.11 -14.96
C ILE A 110 4.23 5.81 -16.18
N ALA A 111 5.51 5.57 -16.46
CA ALA A 111 6.20 6.09 -17.62
C ALA A 111 5.62 5.58 -18.95
N ASP A 112 5.07 4.38 -18.95
CA ASP A 112 4.56 3.69 -20.13
C ASP A 112 3.05 3.96 -20.38
N VAL A 113 2.38 4.65 -19.45
CA VAL A 113 0.96 5.02 -19.55
C VAL A 113 0.74 6.03 -20.68
N PRO A 114 -0.36 5.93 -21.48
CA PRO A 114 -0.70 6.92 -22.48
C PRO A 114 -0.72 8.35 -21.92
N PRO A 115 -0.15 9.35 -22.63
CA PRO A 115 -0.01 10.72 -22.12
C PRO A 115 -1.32 11.34 -21.64
N ALA A 116 -2.42 11.06 -22.29
CA ALA A 116 -3.75 11.55 -21.91
C ALA A 116 -4.23 11.05 -20.54
N LEU A 117 -3.71 9.93 -20.04
CA LEU A 117 -4.02 9.36 -18.75
C LEU A 117 -2.96 9.70 -17.68
N LYS A 118 -1.71 9.98 -18.08
CA LYS A 118 -0.65 10.39 -17.15
C LYS A 118 -0.96 11.65 -16.34
N VAL A 119 -1.75 12.54 -16.90
CA VAL A 119 -2.17 13.79 -16.23
C VAL A 119 -3.29 13.56 -15.21
N ARG A 120 -3.73 12.34 -15.05
CA ARG A 120 -4.77 11.90 -14.10
C ARG A 120 -4.17 10.94 -13.10
N LEU A 121 -4.81 10.84 -11.93
CA LEU A 121 -4.44 9.83 -10.95
C LEU A 121 -4.88 8.45 -11.47
N CYS A 122 -3.90 7.61 -11.79
CA CYS A 122 -4.15 6.22 -12.13
C CYS A 122 -4.21 5.36 -10.87
N VAL A 123 -5.02 4.31 -10.90
CA VAL A 123 -5.22 3.35 -9.81
C VAL A 123 -4.35 2.12 -10.07
N SER A 124 -3.48 1.77 -9.13
CA SER A 124 -2.71 0.53 -9.22
C SER A 124 -3.53 -0.65 -8.71
N LEU A 125 -3.70 -1.70 -9.50
CA LEU A 125 -4.39 -2.93 -9.09
C LEU A 125 -3.62 -3.71 -7.99
N ALA A 126 -2.36 -3.36 -7.73
CA ALA A 126 -1.60 -3.86 -6.59
C ALA A 126 -1.93 -3.14 -5.27
N SER A 127 -2.64 -2.01 -5.31
CA SER A 127 -3.12 -1.32 -4.10
C SER A 127 -4.23 -2.15 -3.43
N PRO A 128 -4.19 -2.37 -2.11
CA PRO A 128 -5.27 -3.07 -1.42
C PRO A 128 -6.63 -2.35 -1.48
N ASN A 129 -6.62 -1.04 -1.76
CA ASN A 129 -7.81 -0.20 -1.80
C ASN A 129 -8.27 0.15 -3.23
N TRP A 130 -7.71 -0.46 -4.25
CA TRP A 130 -7.95 -0.10 -5.65
C TRP A 130 -9.45 -0.05 -6.02
N LYS A 131 -10.27 -0.94 -5.49
CA LYS A 131 -11.72 -0.98 -5.75
C LYS A 131 -12.43 0.28 -5.25
N GLU A 132 -12.10 0.71 -4.03
CA GLU A 132 -12.63 1.93 -3.45
C GLU A 132 -12.12 3.18 -4.19
N GLU A 133 -10.86 3.18 -4.63
CA GLU A 133 -10.30 4.27 -5.43
C GLU A 133 -11.03 4.43 -6.76
N VAL A 134 -11.34 3.32 -7.45
CA VAL A 134 -12.15 3.33 -8.69
C VAL A 134 -13.55 3.84 -8.42
N LYS A 135 -14.24 3.28 -7.41
CA LYS A 135 -15.59 3.71 -7.05
C LYS A 135 -15.65 5.19 -6.69
N ALA A 136 -14.72 5.65 -5.88
CA ALA A 136 -14.63 7.06 -5.49
C ALA A 136 -14.42 7.98 -6.71
N GLY A 137 -13.57 7.55 -7.67
CA GLY A 137 -13.37 8.26 -8.93
C GLY A 137 -14.65 8.38 -9.76
N LEU A 138 -15.44 7.32 -9.86
CA LEU A 138 -16.74 7.32 -10.54
C LEU A 138 -17.77 8.21 -9.83
N GLU A 139 -17.80 8.16 -8.51
CA GLU A 139 -18.64 9.00 -7.66
C GLU A 139 -18.12 10.44 -7.51
N ARG A 140 -16.96 10.77 -8.11
CA ARG A 140 -16.33 12.10 -8.08
C ARG A 140 -16.08 12.61 -6.67
N ARG A 141 -15.67 11.73 -5.79
CA ARG A 141 -15.27 12.05 -4.41
C ARG A 141 -13.84 11.55 -4.13
N PRO A 142 -13.17 12.10 -3.11
CA PRO A 142 -11.93 11.50 -2.65
C PRO A 142 -12.15 10.05 -2.16
N PRO A 143 -11.21 9.12 -2.42
CA PRO A 143 -11.28 7.78 -1.86
C PRO A 143 -11.17 7.82 -0.34
N VAL A 144 -11.91 6.94 0.32
CA VAL A 144 -11.73 6.71 1.75
C VAL A 144 -10.44 5.92 1.91
N VAL A 145 -9.37 6.62 2.22
CA VAL A 145 -8.11 5.95 2.61
C VAL A 145 -8.34 5.40 4.01
N PRO A 146 -8.25 4.07 4.23
CA PRO A 146 -8.24 3.54 5.58
C PRO A 146 -7.15 4.28 6.35
N LYS A 147 -7.53 4.83 7.50
CA LYS A 147 -6.54 5.44 8.39
C LYS A 147 -5.64 4.29 8.83
N ALA A 148 -4.57 4.03 8.09
CA ALA A 148 -3.50 3.22 8.61
C ALA A 148 -3.16 3.86 9.96
N GLU A 149 -3.10 3.07 11.02
CA GLU A 149 -2.52 3.54 12.28
C GLU A 149 -1.12 4.01 11.94
N GLN A 150 -0.98 5.32 11.79
CA GLN A 150 0.30 5.92 11.43
C GLN A 150 1.12 5.92 12.71
N THR A 151 1.83 4.82 12.91
CA THR A 151 2.85 4.75 13.94
C THR A 151 3.95 5.77 13.65
N ARG A 152 4.53 6.36 14.67
CA ARG A 152 5.64 7.32 14.54
C ARG A 152 6.89 6.66 13.94
N TYR A 153 6.98 5.35 14.09
CA TYR A 153 8.14 4.55 13.70
C TYR A 153 7.81 3.61 12.55
N VAL A 154 8.82 3.23 11.81
CA VAL A 154 8.79 2.12 10.86
C VAL A 154 9.38 0.91 11.55
N TRP A 155 8.64 -0.19 11.56
CA TRP A 155 9.05 -1.48 12.08
C TRP A 155 9.34 -2.43 10.93
N GLN A 156 10.44 -3.16 10.99
CA GLN A 156 10.82 -4.14 9.99
C GLN A 156 11.44 -5.37 10.65
N LEU A 157 11.13 -6.56 10.13
CA LEU A 157 11.72 -7.82 10.55
C LEU A 157 12.76 -8.28 9.51
N HIS A 158 13.90 -8.71 10.02
CA HIS A 158 14.96 -9.31 9.20
C HIS A 158 15.21 -10.74 9.70
N GLN A 159 14.95 -11.72 8.83
CA GLN A 159 15.31 -13.12 9.10
C GLN A 159 16.73 -13.40 8.62
N CYS A 160 17.40 -14.36 9.23
CA CYS A 160 18.80 -14.69 8.93
C CYS A 160 19.73 -13.47 9.04
N TYR A 161 19.55 -12.68 10.09
CA TYR A 161 20.28 -11.43 10.26
C TYR A 161 21.79 -11.66 10.39
N GLU A 162 22.58 -10.83 9.69
CA GLU A 162 24.05 -10.93 9.59
C GLU A 162 24.55 -12.34 9.17
N GLY A 163 23.77 -13.07 8.37
CA GLY A 163 24.14 -14.40 7.88
C GLY A 163 23.95 -15.52 8.91
N VAL A 164 23.38 -15.26 10.07
CA VAL A 164 23.05 -16.27 11.08
C VAL A 164 21.61 -16.76 10.83
N PRO A 165 21.39 -18.04 10.45
CA PRO A 165 20.08 -18.53 10.03
C PRO A 165 19.01 -18.46 11.13
N SER A 166 19.37 -18.60 12.41
CA SER A 166 18.45 -18.50 13.52
C SER A 166 18.22 -17.07 14.02
N ALA A 167 19.06 -16.11 13.63
CA ALA A 167 18.96 -14.73 14.11
C ALA A 167 17.82 -13.98 13.45
N ILE A 168 16.95 -13.43 14.27
CA ILE A 168 15.86 -12.55 13.83
C ILE A 168 16.10 -11.17 14.42
N ALA A 169 16.18 -10.14 13.56
CA ALA A 169 16.32 -8.76 14.02
C ALA A 169 15.02 -7.97 13.84
N VAL A 170 14.63 -7.24 14.87
CA VAL A 170 13.60 -6.20 14.81
C VAL A 170 14.31 -4.88 14.63
N GLU A 171 14.01 -4.21 13.53
CA GLU A 171 14.50 -2.88 13.18
C GLU A 171 13.42 -1.84 13.48
N VAL A 172 13.81 -0.73 14.11
CA VAL A 172 12.93 0.41 14.36
C VAL A 172 13.63 1.72 14.00
N ARG A 173 12.95 2.56 13.23
CA ARG A 173 13.45 3.89 12.88
C ARG A 173 12.34 4.93 12.83
N PRO A 174 12.63 6.22 13.03
CA PRO A 174 11.65 7.27 12.82
C PRO A 174 11.26 7.35 11.33
N ARG A 175 9.99 7.68 11.04
CA ARG A 175 9.55 7.94 9.66
C ARG A 175 10.17 9.22 9.10
N PHE A 176 10.29 10.24 9.96
CA PHE A 176 10.82 11.55 9.62
C PHE A 176 11.63 12.09 10.80
N GLY A 177 12.55 13.01 10.50
CA GLY A 177 13.34 13.68 11.50
C GLY A 177 14.38 12.78 12.17
N GLU A 178 14.81 13.23 13.34
CA GLU A 178 15.84 12.56 14.15
C GLU A 178 15.32 12.38 15.57
N ILE A 179 15.68 11.28 16.20
CA ILE A 179 15.36 10.99 17.60
C ILE A 179 16.61 10.56 18.35
N MET A 180 16.61 10.83 19.65
CA MET A 180 17.67 10.42 20.60
C MET A 180 17.05 9.72 21.81
N TYR A 181 17.91 9.08 22.61
CA TYR A 181 17.52 8.44 23.88
C TYR A 181 16.38 7.41 23.71
N TRP A 182 16.49 6.59 22.68
CA TRP A 182 15.53 5.54 22.37
C TRP A 182 15.69 4.32 23.28
N ARG A 183 14.58 3.62 23.49
CA ARG A 183 14.49 2.43 24.34
C ARG A 183 13.68 1.34 23.65
N PHE A 184 14.19 0.12 23.72
CA PHE A 184 13.39 -1.09 23.53
C PHE A 184 12.81 -1.55 24.86
N VAL A 185 11.64 -2.17 24.79
CA VAL A 185 10.97 -2.81 25.91
C VAL A 185 10.55 -4.21 25.46
N VAL A 186 11.00 -5.24 26.16
CA VAL A 186 10.69 -6.64 25.84
C VAL A 186 10.31 -7.40 27.10
N PRO A 187 9.58 -8.55 26.99
CA PRO A 187 9.35 -9.40 28.15
C PRO A 187 10.67 -9.78 28.82
N THR A 188 10.71 -9.77 30.16
CA THR A 188 11.92 -10.07 30.92
C THR A 188 12.45 -11.49 30.68
N SER A 189 11.58 -12.42 30.28
CA SER A 189 11.93 -13.78 29.89
C SER A 189 12.64 -13.91 28.54
N THR A 190 12.76 -12.81 27.79
CA THR A 190 13.30 -12.83 26.44
C THR A 190 14.81 -12.89 26.41
N SER A 191 15.37 -13.83 25.66
CA SER A 191 16.82 -13.89 25.42
C SER A 191 17.21 -12.98 24.26
N ILE A 192 17.95 -11.92 24.55
CA ILE A 192 18.47 -10.99 23.56
C ILE A 192 19.90 -11.36 23.24
N VAL A 193 20.21 -11.57 21.95
CA VAL A 193 21.57 -11.87 21.49
C VAL A 193 22.42 -10.61 21.46
N LYS A 194 21.90 -9.56 20.83
CA LYS A 194 22.54 -8.24 20.77
C LYS A 194 21.51 -7.16 20.42
N TRP A 195 21.89 -5.93 20.67
CA TRP A 195 21.13 -4.77 20.26
C TRP A 195 22.05 -3.59 19.94
N GLY A 196 21.57 -2.61 19.22
CA GLY A 196 22.37 -1.43 18.88
C GLY A 196 21.69 -0.62 17.78
N TYR A 197 22.47 0.12 17.03
CA TYR A 197 22.01 0.90 15.88
C TYR A 197 22.91 0.65 14.66
N GLY A 198 22.37 0.94 13.48
CA GLY A 198 23.08 0.75 12.22
C GLY A 198 22.32 1.34 11.04
N PRO A 199 22.85 1.19 9.82
CA PRO A 199 22.14 1.61 8.61
C PRO A 199 20.78 0.94 8.51
N SER A 200 19.76 1.70 8.07
CA SER A 200 18.41 1.18 7.87
C SER A 200 18.35 0.16 6.73
N GLY A 201 17.38 -0.75 6.80
CA GLY A 201 17.20 -1.80 5.79
C GLY A 201 17.99 -3.07 6.03
N GLY A 202 18.25 -3.42 7.29
CA GLY A 202 18.96 -4.65 7.67
C GLY A 202 20.47 -4.54 7.64
N GLY A 203 21.01 -3.31 7.71
CA GLY A 203 22.45 -3.09 7.80
C GLY A 203 23.05 -3.62 9.09
N SER A 204 24.33 -3.97 9.05
CA SER A 204 25.07 -4.45 10.24
C SER A 204 25.12 -3.40 11.33
N LEU A 205 25.09 -3.85 12.58
CA LEU A 205 25.19 -2.95 13.73
C LEU A 205 26.53 -2.20 13.74
N SER A 206 26.46 -0.88 13.76
CA SER A 206 27.62 0.02 13.85
C SER A 206 28.13 0.24 15.28
N GLY A 207 27.63 -0.49 16.22
CA GLY A 207 28.04 -0.43 17.62
C GLY A 207 27.52 -1.62 18.37
N ASN A 208 28.39 -2.55 18.72
CA ASN A 208 28.08 -3.58 19.68
C ASN A 208 28.10 -2.93 21.07
N LYS A 209 26.99 -2.35 21.51
CA LYS A 209 26.85 -1.99 22.89
C LYS A 209 26.49 -3.26 23.66
N THR A 210 27.52 -3.93 24.19
CA THR A 210 27.35 -4.92 25.23
C THR A 210 26.60 -4.25 26.37
N MET A 211 25.44 -4.80 26.72
CA MET A 211 24.57 -4.30 27.77
C MET A 211 25.34 -3.88 29.04
N SER A 212 25.35 -2.61 29.36
CA SER A 212 25.16 -2.22 30.72
C SER A 212 23.74 -1.67 30.82
N VAL A 213 22.81 -2.56 30.94
CA VAL A 213 21.45 -2.19 31.28
C VAL A 213 21.32 -2.46 32.76
N GLU A 214 21.39 -1.44 33.56
CA GLU A 214 20.53 -1.41 34.74
C GLU A 214 19.12 -1.23 34.18
N GLY A 215 18.55 -2.38 33.75
CA GLY A 215 17.26 -2.40 33.10
C GLY A 215 16.20 -2.02 34.12
N PHE A 216 15.43 -1.00 33.77
CA PHE A 216 14.17 -0.81 34.47
C PHE A 216 13.30 -2.02 34.15
N SER A 217 12.87 -2.70 35.22
CA SER A 217 11.85 -3.74 35.15
C SER A 217 10.50 -3.09 35.45
N GLY A 218 9.62 -3.10 34.48
CA GLY A 218 8.25 -2.62 34.62
C GLY A 218 7.27 -3.73 34.27
N ASP A 219 6.01 -3.36 34.16
CA ASP A 219 4.93 -4.23 33.72
C ASP A 219 4.27 -3.62 32.49
N ILE A 220 4.06 -4.43 31.44
CA ILE A 220 3.26 -4.06 30.29
C ILE A 220 2.11 -5.05 30.17
N ASN A 221 0.90 -4.58 30.42
CA ASN A 221 -0.33 -5.38 30.35
C ASN A 221 -0.28 -6.67 31.19
N GLY A 222 0.34 -6.61 32.39
CA GLY A 222 0.51 -7.76 33.28
C GLY A 222 1.70 -8.65 32.94
N VAL A 223 2.56 -8.27 32.01
CA VAL A 223 3.78 -9.01 31.65
C VAL A 223 5.00 -8.25 32.14
N PRO A 224 5.85 -8.86 33.01
CA PRO A 224 7.12 -8.26 33.42
C PRO A 224 7.99 -7.98 32.19
N ALA A 225 8.48 -6.75 32.09
CA ALA A 225 9.23 -6.29 30.91
C ALA A 225 10.56 -5.62 31.34
N THR A 226 11.55 -5.77 30.49
CA THR A 226 12.86 -5.15 30.61
C THR A 226 13.04 -4.08 29.55
N CYS A 227 13.58 -2.93 29.96
CA CYS A 227 13.86 -1.79 29.10
C CYS A 227 15.37 -1.62 28.92
N PHE A 228 15.81 -1.36 27.70
CA PHE A 228 17.21 -1.06 27.34
C PHE A 228 17.27 -0.17 26.10
N GLY A 229 18.38 0.52 25.89
CA GLY A 229 18.54 1.39 24.73
C GLY A 229 19.78 2.26 24.80
N ALA A 230 19.86 3.26 23.94
CA ALA A 230 21.02 4.13 23.81
C ALA A 230 20.62 5.60 23.61
N GLY A 231 21.65 6.46 23.76
CA GLY A 231 21.53 7.89 23.46
C GLY A 231 21.92 8.28 22.05
N ASP A 232 22.25 7.30 21.21
CA ASP A 232 22.67 7.57 19.83
C ASP A 232 21.50 8.05 18.98
N LYS A 233 21.83 8.88 17.99
CA LYS A 233 20.85 9.47 17.09
C LYS A 233 20.33 8.46 16.09
N LEU A 234 19.02 8.34 15.97
CA LEU A 234 18.35 7.62 14.88
C LEU A 234 17.72 8.59 13.89
N SER A 235 17.60 8.16 12.63
CA SER A 235 17.02 8.92 11.54
C SER A 235 16.38 7.95 10.53
N PRO A 236 15.71 8.40 9.47
CA PRO A 236 15.24 7.50 8.42
C PRO A 236 16.31 6.60 7.78
N GLY A 237 17.58 7.00 7.86
CA GLY A 237 18.72 6.23 7.35
C GLY A 237 19.50 5.44 8.42
N ILE A 238 19.17 5.63 9.71
CA ILE A 238 19.85 4.97 10.85
C ILE A 238 18.79 4.44 11.79
N SER A 239 18.77 3.13 11.98
CA SER A 239 17.78 2.39 12.75
C SER A 239 18.35 1.84 14.04
N ALA A 240 17.50 1.65 15.05
CA ALA A 240 17.75 0.78 16.18
C ALA A 240 17.43 -0.67 15.85
N TYR A 241 18.18 -1.58 16.39
CA TYR A 241 18.01 -3.02 16.21
C TYR A 241 18.04 -3.76 17.53
N VAL A 242 17.19 -4.77 17.65
CA VAL A 242 17.29 -5.81 18.69
C VAL A 242 17.26 -7.17 18.01
N VAL A 243 18.17 -8.05 18.37
CA VAL A 243 18.38 -9.35 17.71
C VAL A 243 18.07 -10.47 18.71
N PHE A 244 17.26 -11.41 18.27
CA PHE A 244 16.83 -12.60 19.00
C PHE A 244 17.38 -13.86 18.34
N ASP A 245 17.58 -14.92 19.12
CA ASP A 245 17.95 -16.25 18.61
C ASP A 245 16.70 -17.15 18.52
N GLY A 246 16.34 -17.53 17.31
CA GLY A 246 15.34 -18.54 16.97
C GLY A 246 13.89 -18.14 17.09
N ALA A 247 13.50 -17.28 18.02
CA ALA A 247 12.10 -16.89 18.20
C ALA A 247 11.93 -15.44 18.60
N LEU A 248 10.88 -14.81 18.07
CA LEU A 248 10.46 -13.48 18.51
C LEU A 248 9.73 -13.58 19.86
N PRO A 249 9.87 -12.57 20.72
CA PRO A 249 9.05 -12.46 21.92
C PRO A 249 7.59 -12.14 21.57
N ASP A 250 6.69 -12.28 22.53
CA ASP A 250 5.27 -11.94 22.35
C ASP A 250 5.06 -10.51 21.88
N PHE A 251 5.93 -9.60 22.33
CA PHE A 251 5.96 -8.21 21.89
C PHE A 251 7.36 -7.60 21.96
N VAL A 252 7.56 -6.56 21.16
CA VAL A 252 8.66 -5.60 21.31
C VAL A 252 8.05 -4.22 21.40
N GLY A 253 8.37 -3.47 22.44
CA GLY A 253 8.01 -2.06 22.59
C GLY A 253 9.17 -1.16 22.18
N PHE A 254 8.85 0.05 21.73
CA PHE A 254 9.82 1.10 21.43
C PHE A 254 9.31 2.45 21.92
N GLY A 255 10.15 3.19 22.60
CA GLY A 255 9.82 4.50 23.17
C GLY A 255 11.05 5.39 23.31
N LEU A 256 10.82 6.62 23.74
CA LEU A 256 11.86 7.62 23.95
C LEU A 256 11.99 7.93 25.43
N ALA A 257 13.20 8.25 25.87
CA ALA A 257 13.46 8.82 27.19
C ALA A 257 13.85 10.30 27.05
N SER A 258 13.73 11.08 28.11
CA SER A 258 14.17 12.48 28.15
C SER A 258 15.68 12.65 28.29
N GLU A 259 16.34 11.60 28.80
CA GLU A 259 17.77 11.62 29.09
C GLU A 259 18.45 10.28 28.76
N PRO A 260 19.80 10.23 28.67
CA PRO A 260 20.55 9.05 28.24
C PRO A 260 20.27 7.75 29.00
N TYR A 261 19.94 7.84 30.26
CA TYR A 261 19.69 6.68 31.15
C TYR A 261 18.27 6.67 31.73
N GLY A 262 17.42 7.56 31.23
CA GLY A 262 16.02 7.68 31.66
C GLY A 262 15.16 6.52 31.21
N GLN A 263 14.04 6.37 31.88
CA GLN A 263 12.96 5.47 31.51
C GLN A 263 12.25 6.02 30.26
N PRO A 264 11.54 5.15 29.49
CA PRO A 264 10.66 5.65 28.46
C PRO A 264 9.62 6.60 29.04
N GLU A 265 9.56 7.81 28.53
CA GLU A 265 8.55 8.80 28.88
C GLU A 265 7.46 8.83 27.82
N GLY A 266 6.21 8.81 28.25
CA GLY A 266 5.06 8.84 27.35
C GLY A 266 4.68 7.48 26.76
N GLN A 267 4.15 7.48 25.54
CA GLN A 267 3.61 6.29 24.92
C GLN A 267 4.72 5.41 24.31
N VAL A 268 4.86 4.18 24.82
CA VAL A 268 5.65 3.13 24.18
C VAL A 268 4.79 2.51 23.07
N GLU A 269 5.27 2.55 21.83
CA GLU A 269 4.63 1.79 20.75
C GLU A 269 4.98 0.32 20.89
N ILE A 270 3.97 -0.55 20.85
CA ILE A 270 4.13 -1.99 21.03
C ILE A 270 3.76 -2.68 19.71
N GLN A 271 4.69 -3.52 19.23
CA GLN A 271 4.45 -4.43 18.12
C GLN A 271 4.31 -5.85 18.66
N SER A 272 3.17 -6.49 18.41
CA SER A 272 2.94 -7.90 18.71
C SER A 272 3.33 -8.78 17.52
N PHE A 273 3.89 -9.95 17.81
CA PHE A 273 4.36 -10.91 16.80
C PHE A 273 3.66 -12.28 16.91
N ARG A 274 2.44 -12.29 17.49
CA ARG A 274 1.58 -13.49 17.57
C ARG A 274 0.76 -13.68 16.32
#